data_43c7c7d633a26f6d74aeb378f0fcb25e
#
_entry.id   43c7c7d633a26f6d74aeb378f0fcb25e
#
_cell.length_a   1.000
_cell.length_b   1.000
_cell.length_c   1.000
_cell.angle_alpha   90.00
_cell.angle_beta   90.00
_cell.angle_gamma   90.00
#
_symmetry.space_group_name_H-M   'P 1'
#
loop_
_entity.id
_entity.type
_entity.pdbx_description
1 polymer ?
#
loop_
_entity_poly.entity_id
_entity_poly.type
_entity_poly.pdbx_seq_one_letter_code
_entity_poly.pdbx_strand_id
1 'polypeptide(L)'
;RNVVMYMGGCAAATACDCCIYFARQGEEHLYPYDTQNLTKEDYIQFGMKMKPYIRPRVGGVKKLSMFIEGFSQYLADRGEKCLAMRGFDGSESAEKAAAVIKMQIDRGLPVPYLMLRHQNPEYKDFVWHWFLCYGYEETEHSFRIDVATYGESAALDLADLWNTGCEEKGGLILFEYRDQKE
;
A
#
# COMPACT_ATOMS: atom_id res chain seq x y z
N ARG A 1 20.52 0.60 -9.47
CA ARG A 1 19.34 -0.02 -8.83
C ARG A 1 19.73 -0.48 -7.43
N ASN A 2 19.01 -0.06 -6.45
CA ASN A 2 19.23 -0.53 -5.09
C ASN A 2 18.56 -1.92 -4.96
N VAL A 3 19.36 -2.97 -4.97
CA VAL A 3 18.89 -4.37 -4.93
C VAL A 3 18.07 -4.65 -3.67
N VAL A 4 18.42 -4.04 -2.53
CA VAL A 4 17.72 -4.22 -1.27
C VAL A 4 16.30 -3.64 -1.35
N MET A 5 16.14 -2.48 -1.97
CA MET A 5 14.80 -1.90 -2.22
C MET A 5 13.98 -2.79 -3.16
N TYR A 6 14.63 -3.42 -4.13
CA TYR A 6 13.94 -4.29 -5.08
C TYR A 6 13.53 -5.63 -4.44
N MET A 7 14.38 -6.22 -3.60
CA MET A 7 14.15 -7.55 -3.01
C MET A 7 13.34 -7.50 -1.71
N GLY A 8 13.64 -6.54 -0.84
CA GLY A 8 13.02 -6.46 0.48
C GLY A 8 12.35 -5.13 0.76
N GLY A 9 12.32 -4.25 -0.23
CA GLY A 9 11.89 -2.86 -0.07
C GLY A 9 10.48 -2.56 -0.57
N CYS A 10 9.68 -3.55 -0.93
CA CYS A 10 8.34 -3.32 -1.47
C CYS A 10 7.42 -2.56 -0.51
N ALA A 11 7.56 -2.75 0.79
CA ALA A 11 6.80 -2.00 1.79
C ALA A 11 7.16 -0.51 1.76
N ALA A 12 8.46 -0.19 1.71
CA ALA A 12 8.91 1.20 1.59
C ALA A 12 8.46 1.83 0.26
N ALA A 13 8.54 1.07 -0.84
CA ALA A 13 8.08 1.53 -2.14
C ALA A 13 6.56 1.81 -2.13
N THR A 14 5.78 0.94 -1.50
CA THR A 14 4.33 1.14 -1.35
C THR A 14 4.03 2.38 -0.52
N ALA A 15 4.78 2.64 0.54
CA ALA A 15 4.64 3.87 1.32
C ALA A 15 4.98 5.10 0.48
N CYS A 16 5.99 5.04 -0.38
CA CYS A 16 6.31 6.12 -1.33
C CYS A 16 5.15 6.37 -2.29
N ASP A 17 4.55 5.32 -2.81
CA ASP A 17 3.39 5.42 -3.71
C ASP A 17 2.19 6.05 -2.98
N CYS A 18 1.98 5.73 -1.71
CA CYS A 18 0.98 6.39 -0.86
C CYS A 18 1.24 7.90 -0.79
N CYS A 19 2.48 8.30 -0.55
CA CYS A 19 2.84 9.71 -0.44
C CYS A 19 2.59 10.47 -1.73
N ILE A 20 2.88 9.88 -2.88
CA ILE A 20 2.59 10.46 -4.20
C ILE A 20 1.07 10.63 -4.35
N TYR A 21 0.31 9.60 -3.99
CA TYR A 21 -1.15 9.63 -4.07
C TYR A 21 -1.72 10.78 -3.21
N PHE A 22 -1.29 10.89 -1.96
CA PHE A 22 -1.74 11.96 -1.06
C PHE A 22 -1.30 13.34 -1.56
N ALA A 23 -0.08 13.47 -2.06
CA ALA A 23 0.44 14.75 -2.57
C ALA A 23 -0.38 15.25 -3.76
N ARG A 24 -0.80 14.35 -4.64
CA ARG A 24 -1.67 14.68 -5.78
C ARG A 24 -3.07 15.13 -5.37
N GLN A 25 -3.46 14.86 -4.13
CA GLN A 25 -4.74 15.27 -3.57
C GLN A 25 -4.63 16.48 -2.64
N GLY A 26 -3.48 17.16 -2.65
CA GLY A 26 -3.29 18.39 -1.91
C GLY A 26 -2.36 18.29 -0.71
N GLU A 27 -1.97 17.08 -0.29
CA GLU A 27 -1.04 16.87 0.83
C GLU A 27 0.41 16.88 0.35
N GLU A 28 0.81 18.00 -0.26
CA GLU A 28 2.09 18.15 -0.97
C GLU A 28 3.32 17.92 -0.08
N HIS A 29 3.20 18.20 1.22
CA HIS A 29 4.30 18.01 2.17
C HIS A 29 4.72 16.54 2.34
N LEU A 30 3.87 15.58 1.93
CA LEU A 30 4.18 14.16 2.05
C LEU A 30 5.11 13.65 0.95
N TYR A 31 5.15 14.32 -0.20
CA TYR A 31 6.08 13.99 -1.29
C TYR A 31 6.76 15.28 -1.76
N PRO A 32 8.03 15.53 -1.33
CA PRO A 32 8.67 16.83 -1.53
C PRO A 32 9.28 17.02 -2.93
N TYR A 33 8.75 16.37 -3.94
CA TYR A 33 9.19 16.47 -5.34
C TYR A 33 8.00 16.85 -6.22
N ASP A 34 8.26 17.06 -7.51
CA ASP A 34 7.22 17.42 -8.48
C ASP A 34 6.30 16.24 -8.80
N THR A 35 5.03 16.33 -8.40
CA THR A 35 4.02 15.29 -8.68
C THR A 35 3.47 15.38 -10.10
N GLN A 36 3.67 16.51 -10.79
CA GLN A 36 3.25 16.67 -12.19
C GLN A 36 4.25 16.06 -13.16
N ASN A 37 5.51 15.92 -12.74
CA ASN A 37 6.57 15.32 -13.51
C ASN A 37 7.33 14.34 -12.63
N LEU A 38 6.80 13.11 -12.50
CA LEU A 38 7.43 12.06 -11.70
C LEU A 38 8.67 11.54 -12.42
N THR A 39 9.84 11.73 -11.81
CA THR A 39 11.08 11.19 -12.33
C THR A 39 11.53 9.97 -11.53
N LYS A 40 12.23 9.09 -12.19
CA LYS A 40 12.82 7.90 -11.56
C LYS A 40 13.85 8.30 -10.50
N GLU A 41 14.61 9.36 -10.76
CA GLU A 41 15.63 9.88 -9.86
C GLU A 41 15.00 10.36 -8.54
N ASP A 42 13.93 11.15 -8.62
CA ASP A 42 13.19 11.64 -7.46
C ASP A 42 12.60 10.48 -6.66
N TYR A 43 12.00 9.50 -7.34
CA TYR A 43 11.41 8.32 -6.72
C TYR A 43 12.47 7.50 -5.98
N ILE A 44 13.64 7.29 -6.57
CA ILE A 44 14.76 6.58 -5.94
C ILE A 44 15.23 7.33 -4.70
N GLN A 45 15.43 8.64 -4.81
CA GLN A 45 15.84 9.47 -3.67
C GLN A 45 14.81 9.41 -2.54
N PHE A 46 13.53 9.47 -2.88
CA PHE A 46 12.47 9.37 -1.90
C PHE A 46 12.43 7.98 -1.23
N GLY A 47 12.63 6.93 -2.01
CA GLY A 47 12.76 5.57 -1.47
C GLY A 47 13.89 5.45 -0.46
N MET A 48 15.01 6.11 -0.71
CA MET A 48 16.13 6.14 0.23
C MET A 48 15.78 6.89 1.53
N LYS A 49 14.94 7.91 1.46
CA LYS A 49 14.43 8.62 2.65
C LYS A 49 13.41 7.78 3.43
N MET A 50 12.58 7.01 2.73
CA MET A 50 11.57 6.14 3.36
C MET A 50 12.18 4.90 4.02
N LYS A 51 13.26 4.39 3.46
CA LYS A 51 13.89 3.14 3.89
C LYS A 51 14.20 3.06 5.40
N PRO A 52 14.70 4.12 6.08
CA PRO A 52 14.91 4.06 7.52
C PRO A 52 13.63 3.85 8.35
N TYR A 53 12.49 4.27 7.81
CA TYR A 53 11.19 4.12 8.49
C TYR A 53 10.63 2.72 8.34
N ILE A 54 10.71 2.16 7.14
CA ILE A 54 10.23 0.81 6.84
C ILE A 54 11.40 0.02 6.29
N ARG A 55 12.24 -0.47 7.20
CA ARG A 55 13.52 -1.11 6.83
C ARG A 55 13.28 -2.41 6.08
N PRO A 56 13.89 -2.57 4.90
CA PRO A 56 13.92 -3.86 4.22
C PRO A 56 14.61 -4.90 5.09
N ARG A 57 14.06 -6.11 5.13
CA ARG A 57 14.57 -7.23 5.95
C ARG A 57 14.62 -8.48 5.10
N VAL A 58 15.51 -9.39 5.49
CA VAL A 58 15.48 -10.74 4.93
C VAL A 58 14.13 -11.36 5.25
N GLY A 59 13.41 -11.82 4.24
CA GLY A 59 12.05 -12.32 4.37
C GLY A 59 10.95 -11.24 4.29
N GLY A 60 11.33 -9.96 4.15
CA GLY A 60 10.40 -8.84 3.93
C GLY A 60 9.69 -8.34 5.18
N VAL A 61 8.85 -7.33 5.01
CA VAL A 61 7.96 -6.78 6.04
C VAL A 61 6.68 -7.60 6.00
N LYS A 62 6.51 -8.51 6.96
CA LYS A 62 5.48 -9.56 6.93
C LYS A 62 4.21 -9.25 7.72
N LYS A 63 4.17 -8.12 8.41
CA LYS A 63 3.05 -7.77 9.29
C LYS A 63 2.52 -6.38 8.98
N LEU A 64 1.21 -6.23 9.03
CA LEU A 64 0.56 -4.93 8.88
C LEU A 64 1.07 -3.93 9.91
N SER A 65 1.30 -4.37 11.16
CA SER A 65 1.80 -3.53 12.25
C SER A 65 3.17 -2.94 11.95
N MET A 66 4.04 -3.64 11.24
CA MET A 66 5.37 -3.13 10.86
C MET A 66 5.28 -1.95 9.89
N PHE A 67 4.37 -2.03 8.93
CA PHE A 67 4.09 -0.94 8.00
C PHE A 67 3.50 0.26 8.74
N ILE A 68 2.49 0.02 9.56
CA ILE A 68 1.81 1.07 10.33
C ILE A 68 2.80 1.81 11.23
N GLU A 69 3.61 1.09 11.98
CA GLU A 69 4.61 1.67 12.88
C GLU A 69 5.60 2.56 12.14
N GLY A 70 6.18 2.03 11.06
CA GLY A 70 7.18 2.77 10.29
C GLY A 70 6.61 3.96 9.55
N PHE A 71 5.49 3.78 8.85
CA PHE A 71 4.88 4.86 8.08
C PHE A 71 4.28 5.93 9.00
N SER A 72 3.74 5.55 10.16
CA SER A 72 3.24 6.52 11.14
C SER A 72 4.36 7.46 11.62
N GLN A 73 5.57 6.94 11.82
CA GLN A 73 6.71 7.76 12.20
C GLN A 73 7.10 8.73 11.08
N TYR A 74 7.09 8.29 9.83
CA TYR A 74 7.34 9.16 8.69
C TYR A 74 6.32 10.31 8.64
N LEU A 75 5.03 9.99 8.78
CA LEU A 75 3.96 10.99 8.78
C LEU A 75 4.14 12.01 9.92
N ALA A 76 4.47 11.53 11.12
CA ALA A 76 4.73 12.39 12.27
C ALA A 76 5.92 13.33 11.99
N ASP A 77 6.99 12.82 11.42
CA ASP A 77 8.19 13.62 11.10
C ASP A 77 7.91 14.66 10.01
N ARG A 78 6.90 14.41 9.16
CA ARG A 78 6.44 15.38 8.15
C ARG A 78 5.37 16.34 8.67
N GLY A 79 5.02 16.25 9.95
CA GLY A 79 4.01 17.12 10.55
C GLY A 79 2.57 16.71 10.24
N GLU A 80 2.34 15.51 9.70
CA GLU A 80 1.00 15.02 9.43
C GLU A 80 0.42 14.40 10.69
N LYS A 81 -0.54 15.08 11.31
CA LYS A 81 -1.13 14.69 12.59
C LYS A 81 -2.54 14.12 12.49
N CYS A 82 -3.16 14.29 11.32
CA CYS A 82 -4.57 13.93 11.14
C CYS A 82 -4.77 12.58 10.49
N LEU A 83 -3.72 11.98 9.95
CA LEU A 83 -3.81 10.73 9.20
C LEU A 83 -3.39 9.56 10.09
N ALA A 84 -4.33 8.68 10.36
CA ALA A 84 -4.11 7.45 11.14
C ALA A 84 -4.28 6.22 10.27
N MET A 85 -3.72 5.10 10.72
CA MET A 85 -3.81 3.82 10.02
C MET A 85 -4.32 2.73 10.93
N ARG A 86 -5.04 1.76 10.36
CA ARG A 86 -5.40 0.51 11.01
C ARG A 86 -5.25 -0.66 10.05
N GLY A 87 -4.95 -1.83 10.58
CA GLY A 87 -4.86 -3.05 9.80
C GLY A 87 -6.24 -3.66 9.55
N PHE A 88 -6.41 -4.25 8.37
CA PHE A 88 -7.55 -5.08 8.02
C PHE A 88 -7.01 -6.46 7.66
N ASP A 89 -7.29 -7.44 8.52
CA ASP A 89 -6.64 -8.75 8.42
C ASP A 89 -7.08 -9.56 7.21
N GLY A 90 -6.13 -10.28 6.62
CA GLY A 90 -6.39 -11.14 5.46
C GLY A 90 -7.34 -12.29 5.72
N SER A 91 -7.66 -12.62 6.98
CA SER A 91 -8.65 -13.63 7.35
C SER A 91 -10.10 -13.18 7.19
N GLU A 92 -10.33 -11.87 7.01
CA GLU A 92 -11.66 -11.35 6.72
C GLU A 92 -12.14 -11.83 5.35
N SER A 93 -13.45 -11.78 5.09
CA SER A 93 -14.02 -12.23 3.82
C SER A 93 -13.66 -11.29 2.65
N ALA A 94 -13.66 -11.83 1.44
CA ALA A 94 -13.44 -11.04 0.22
C ALA A 94 -14.51 -9.95 0.05
N GLU A 95 -15.76 -10.22 0.46
CA GLU A 95 -16.87 -9.26 0.40
C GLU A 95 -16.61 -8.08 1.31
N LYS A 96 -16.11 -8.32 2.53
CA LYS A 96 -15.73 -7.25 3.47
C LYS A 96 -14.52 -6.47 2.94
N ALA A 97 -13.55 -7.17 2.35
CA ALA A 97 -12.38 -6.53 1.74
C ALA A 97 -12.82 -5.59 0.59
N ALA A 98 -13.71 -6.04 -0.28
CA ALA A 98 -14.25 -5.21 -1.36
C ALA A 98 -14.94 -3.96 -0.81
N ALA A 99 -15.74 -4.11 0.24
CA ALA A 99 -16.47 -3.00 0.85
C ALA A 99 -15.52 -1.95 1.43
N VAL A 100 -14.47 -2.36 2.14
CA VAL A 100 -13.52 -1.39 2.74
C VAL A 100 -12.64 -0.75 1.68
N ILE A 101 -12.24 -1.47 0.63
CA ILE A 101 -11.48 -0.90 -0.49
C ILE A 101 -12.31 0.18 -1.20
N LYS A 102 -13.55 -0.14 -1.53
CA LYS A 102 -14.46 0.80 -2.16
C LYS A 102 -14.62 2.07 -1.32
N MET A 103 -14.86 1.90 -0.03
CA MET A 103 -15.02 3.04 0.89
C MET A 103 -13.76 3.90 0.95
N GLN A 104 -12.57 3.29 1.03
CA GLN A 104 -11.30 4.02 1.06
C GLN A 104 -11.08 4.80 -0.22
N ILE A 105 -11.17 4.15 -1.37
CA ILE A 105 -10.93 4.78 -2.66
C ILE A 105 -11.94 5.90 -2.93
N ASP A 106 -13.22 5.69 -2.61
CA ASP A 106 -14.26 6.71 -2.78
C ASP A 106 -14.01 7.95 -1.92
N ARG A 107 -13.27 7.80 -0.81
CA ARG A 107 -12.86 8.90 0.07
C ARG A 107 -11.51 9.51 -0.30
N GLY A 108 -10.91 9.09 -1.40
CA GLY A 108 -9.61 9.58 -1.82
C GLY A 108 -8.45 9.02 -1.02
N LEU A 109 -8.58 7.81 -0.49
CA LEU A 109 -7.56 7.15 0.33
C LEU A 109 -7.03 5.91 -0.40
N PRO A 110 -5.70 5.79 -0.57
CA PRO A 110 -5.13 4.58 -1.18
C PRO A 110 -5.09 3.44 -0.17
N VAL A 111 -4.97 2.21 -0.66
CA VAL A 111 -5.02 1.02 0.20
C VAL A 111 -3.75 0.18 -0.02
N PRO A 112 -2.75 0.27 0.86
CA PRO A 112 -1.64 -0.67 0.83
C PRO A 112 -2.14 -2.10 1.08
N TYR A 113 -1.63 -3.03 0.28
CA TYR A 113 -2.06 -4.42 0.26
C TYR A 113 -0.85 -5.31 0.50
N LEU A 114 -0.93 -6.17 1.51
CA LEU A 114 0.09 -7.18 1.79
C LEU A 114 -0.46 -8.56 1.44
N MET A 115 0.21 -9.26 0.53
CA MET A 115 -0.07 -10.66 0.27
C MET A 115 1.13 -11.51 0.70
N LEU A 116 0.89 -12.56 1.49
CA LEU A 116 1.93 -13.48 1.91
C LEU A 116 2.00 -14.68 0.96
N ARG A 117 1.18 -15.68 1.16
CA ARG A 117 1.15 -16.88 0.30
C ARG A 117 -0.11 -16.91 -0.55
N HIS A 118 -0.02 -17.57 -1.69
CA HIS A 118 -1.18 -17.81 -2.53
C HIS A 118 -1.06 -19.19 -3.18
N GLN A 119 -2.16 -19.93 -3.17
CA GLN A 119 -2.24 -21.27 -3.72
C GLN A 119 -2.19 -21.28 -5.26
N ASN A 120 -2.71 -20.23 -5.90
CA ASN A 120 -2.74 -20.09 -7.36
C ASN A 120 -1.41 -19.53 -7.87
N PRO A 121 -0.68 -20.30 -8.73
CA PRO A 121 0.60 -19.84 -9.27
C PRO A 121 0.52 -18.63 -10.19
N GLU A 122 -0.68 -18.26 -10.67
CA GLU A 122 -0.87 -17.02 -11.44
C GLU A 122 -0.49 -15.77 -10.63
N TYR A 123 -0.57 -15.82 -9.31
CA TYR A 123 -0.26 -14.71 -8.42
C TYR A 123 1.15 -14.77 -7.82
N LYS A 124 2.05 -15.57 -8.40
CA LYS A 124 3.42 -15.75 -7.89
C LYS A 124 4.22 -14.46 -7.76
N ASP A 125 3.94 -13.47 -8.59
CA ASP A 125 4.64 -12.18 -8.56
C ASP A 125 4.15 -11.26 -7.44
N PHE A 126 3.05 -11.62 -6.78
CA PHE A 126 2.44 -10.87 -5.69
C PHE A 126 2.65 -11.52 -4.31
N VAL A 127 3.21 -12.73 -4.24
CA VAL A 127 3.43 -13.40 -2.94
C VAL A 127 4.59 -12.77 -2.19
N TRP A 128 4.47 -12.72 -0.85
CA TRP A 128 5.45 -12.08 0.03
C TRP A 128 5.74 -10.64 -0.39
N HIS A 129 4.68 -9.91 -0.78
CA HIS A 129 4.81 -8.64 -1.48
C HIS A 129 3.80 -7.62 -0.98
N TRP A 130 4.24 -6.36 -0.98
CA TRP A 130 3.39 -5.20 -0.79
C TRP A 130 3.16 -4.51 -2.13
N PHE A 131 1.95 -4.04 -2.32
CA PHE A 131 1.59 -3.21 -3.47
C PHE A 131 0.47 -2.26 -3.09
N LEU A 132 0.22 -1.25 -3.92
CA LEU A 132 -0.77 -0.22 -3.63
C LEU A 132 -2.02 -0.43 -4.47
N CYS A 133 -3.16 -0.59 -3.80
CA CYS A 133 -4.46 -0.52 -4.46
C CYS A 133 -4.89 0.94 -4.50
N TYR A 134 -5.09 1.47 -5.72
CA TYR A 134 -5.42 2.88 -5.92
C TYR A 134 -6.73 3.10 -6.67
N GLY A 135 -7.42 2.05 -7.08
CA GLY A 135 -8.67 2.13 -7.79
C GLY A 135 -9.43 0.82 -7.77
N TYR A 136 -10.67 0.85 -8.21
CA TYR A 136 -11.48 -0.34 -8.36
C TYR A 136 -12.49 -0.16 -9.50
N GLU A 137 -12.99 -1.29 -10.00
CA GLU A 137 -14.11 -1.35 -10.93
C GLU A 137 -15.06 -2.44 -10.45
N GLU A 138 -16.28 -2.05 -10.11
CA GLU A 138 -17.32 -2.96 -9.65
C GLU A 138 -18.34 -3.17 -10.75
N THR A 139 -18.58 -4.44 -11.08
CA THR A 139 -19.68 -4.84 -11.97
C THR A 139 -20.66 -5.71 -11.20
N GLU A 140 -21.77 -6.11 -11.84
CA GLU A 140 -22.76 -6.99 -11.20
C GLU A 140 -22.15 -8.31 -10.70
N HIS A 141 -21.10 -8.82 -11.38
CA HIS A 141 -20.55 -10.13 -11.12
C HIS A 141 -19.09 -10.12 -10.67
N SER A 142 -18.44 -8.95 -10.62
CA SER A 142 -17.01 -8.91 -10.28
C SER A 142 -16.62 -7.63 -9.57
N PHE A 143 -15.55 -7.70 -8.80
CA PHE A 143 -14.89 -6.55 -8.19
C PHE A 143 -13.41 -6.63 -8.54
N ARG A 144 -12.95 -5.71 -9.37
CA ARG A 144 -11.56 -5.64 -9.79
C ARG A 144 -10.87 -4.49 -9.10
N ILE A 145 -9.60 -4.67 -8.76
CA ILE A 145 -8.79 -3.61 -8.17
C ILE A 145 -7.65 -3.24 -9.11
N ASP A 146 -7.32 -1.96 -9.11
CA ASP A 146 -6.16 -1.42 -9.81
C ASP A 146 -5.02 -1.30 -8.80
N VAL A 147 -3.90 -1.95 -9.11
CA VAL A 147 -2.75 -1.99 -8.21
C VAL A 147 -1.50 -1.47 -8.91
N ALA A 148 -0.62 -0.82 -8.12
CA ALA A 148 0.68 -0.36 -8.56
C ALA A 148 1.76 -1.13 -7.81
N THR A 149 2.74 -1.66 -8.56
CA THR A 149 3.88 -2.36 -8.01
C THR A 149 5.07 -2.26 -8.96
N TYR A 150 6.27 -1.99 -8.43
CA TYR A 150 7.49 -1.86 -9.23
C TYR A 150 7.39 -0.87 -10.40
N GLY A 151 6.60 0.20 -10.24
CA GLY A 151 6.37 1.19 -11.30
C GLY A 151 5.40 0.74 -12.39
N GLU A 152 4.77 -0.40 -12.25
CA GLU A 152 3.78 -0.94 -13.18
C GLU A 152 2.40 -0.98 -12.55
N SER A 153 1.36 -1.02 -13.38
CA SER A 153 -0.02 -1.15 -12.96
C SER A 153 -0.62 -2.44 -13.48
N ALA A 154 -1.50 -3.04 -12.68
CA ALA A 154 -2.25 -4.23 -13.05
C ALA A 154 -3.69 -4.11 -12.53
N ALA A 155 -4.62 -4.73 -13.24
CA ALA A 155 -6.02 -4.88 -12.80
C ALA A 155 -6.24 -6.35 -12.42
N LEU A 156 -6.69 -6.59 -11.19
CA LEU A 156 -6.80 -7.94 -10.63
C LEU A 156 -8.20 -8.18 -10.08
N ASP A 157 -8.70 -9.40 -10.20
CA ASP A 157 -9.94 -9.79 -9.54
C ASP A 157 -9.70 -9.94 -8.04
N LEU A 158 -10.43 -9.18 -7.23
CA LEU A 158 -10.18 -9.14 -5.80
C LEU A 158 -10.52 -10.48 -5.13
N ALA A 159 -11.63 -11.12 -5.47
CA ALA A 159 -12.02 -12.37 -4.82
C ALA A 159 -10.95 -13.45 -5.04
N ASP A 160 -10.45 -13.61 -6.25
CA ASP A 160 -9.40 -14.57 -6.56
C ASP A 160 -8.09 -14.24 -5.82
N LEU A 161 -7.72 -12.97 -5.79
CA LEU A 161 -6.49 -12.52 -5.14
C LEU A 161 -6.58 -12.69 -3.62
N TRP A 162 -7.72 -12.32 -3.01
CA TRP A 162 -7.94 -12.32 -1.56
C TRP A 162 -8.05 -13.73 -0.99
N ASN A 163 -8.75 -14.62 -1.69
CA ASN A 163 -8.97 -16.01 -1.28
C ASN A 163 -7.74 -16.86 -1.64
N THR A 164 -6.69 -16.73 -0.86
CA THR A 164 -5.38 -17.31 -1.16
C THR A 164 -5.34 -18.84 -1.04
N GLY A 165 -6.22 -19.44 -0.25
CA GLY A 165 -6.18 -20.86 0.08
C GLY A 165 -5.09 -21.24 1.09
N CYS A 166 -4.41 -20.28 1.69
CA CYS A 166 -3.31 -20.49 2.64
C CYS A 166 -3.68 -19.91 4.01
N GLU A 167 -3.08 -20.46 5.08
CA GLU A 167 -3.28 -19.96 6.44
C GLU A 167 -2.57 -18.64 6.70
N GLU A 168 -1.32 -18.51 6.21
CA GLU A 168 -0.57 -17.26 6.33
C GLU A 168 -1.13 -16.21 5.39
N LYS A 169 -1.77 -15.20 5.96
CA LYS A 169 -2.42 -14.15 5.21
C LYS A 169 -1.91 -12.78 5.65
N GLY A 170 -1.81 -11.87 4.70
CA GLY A 170 -1.47 -10.48 4.96
C GLY A 170 -2.70 -9.65 5.31
N GLY A 171 -3.09 -8.77 4.43
CA GLY A 171 -4.25 -7.90 4.61
C GLY A 171 -4.05 -6.53 4.00
N LEU A 172 -4.79 -5.57 4.53
CA LEU A 172 -4.82 -4.21 4.03
C LEU A 172 -4.43 -3.22 5.12
N ILE A 173 -3.94 -2.06 4.70
CA ILE A 173 -3.83 -0.89 5.57
C ILE A 173 -4.95 0.08 5.18
N LEU A 174 -5.73 0.50 6.16
CA LEU A 174 -6.80 1.47 5.97
C LEU A 174 -6.41 2.78 6.63
N PHE A 175 -6.55 3.87 5.89
CA PHE A 175 -6.28 5.21 6.40
C PHE A 175 -7.55 5.86 6.93
N GLU A 176 -7.38 6.74 7.91
CA GLU A 176 -8.46 7.50 8.50
C GLU A 176 -7.97 8.90 8.84
N TYR A 177 -8.71 9.92 8.43
CA TYR A 177 -8.47 11.27 8.90
C TYR A 177 -9.12 11.48 10.25
N ARG A 178 -8.33 11.92 11.21
CA ARG A 178 -8.81 12.30 12.54
C ARG A 178 -8.97 13.80 12.63
N ASP A 179 -10.07 14.24 13.21
CA ASP A 179 -10.26 15.65 13.50
C ASP A 179 -9.20 16.11 14.50
N GLN A 180 -8.54 17.24 14.20
CA GLN A 180 -7.72 17.89 15.20
C GLN A 180 -8.65 18.47 16.27
N LYS A 181 -8.60 17.91 17.47
CA LYS A 181 -9.17 18.58 18.64
C LYS A 181 -8.21 19.69 19.02
N GLU A 182 -8.67 20.91 18.89
CA GLU A 182 -7.98 22.07 19.44
C GLU A 182 -7.84 21.95 20.98
#